data_b2a4209d1038b105a1934a6c71f9296f
#
_entry.id   b2a4209d1038b105a1934a6c71f9296f
#
_cell.length_a   1.000
_cell.length_b   1.000
_cell.length_c   1.000
_cell.angle_alpha   90.00
_cell.angle_beta   90.00
_cell.angle_gamma   90.00
#
_symmetry.space_group_name_H-M   'P 1'
#
loop_
_entity.id
_entity.type
_entity.pdbx_description
1 polymer ?
#
loop_
_entity_poly.entity_id
_entity_poly.type
_entity_poly.pdbx_seq_one_letter_code
_entity_poly.pdbx_strand_id
1 'polypeptide(L)'
;MKISKTTINFAQKRGIFLDICEGDEIVESDRLWFYFDEDACEPDLSYIMNADGSFTYYDTLTLEQDVKEELPATIKNEKHLRLVIEFLASAINK
;
A
#
# COMPACT_ATOMS: atom_id res chain seq x y z
N MET A 1 6.19 -0.58 13.31
CA MET A 1 5.29 -1.62 12.77
C MET A 1 5.97 -2.36 11.63
N LYS A 2 5.56 -3.60 11.42
CA LYS A 2 6.15 -4.43 10.37
C LYS A 2 5.06 -5.09 9.56
N ILE A 3 5.33 -5.28 8.28
CA ILE A 3 4.51 -6.10 7.40
C ILE A 3 5.17 -7.48 7.32
N SER A 4 4.39 -8.55 7.38
CA SER A 4 4.96 -9.89 7.34
C SER A 4 5.62 -10.15 5.98
N LYS A 5 6.65 -10.99 6.00
CA LYS A 5 7.36 -11.38 4.79
C LYS A 5 6.44 -12.06 3.79
N THR A 6 5.46 -12.79 4.30
CA THR A 6 4.44 -13.45 3.47
C THR A 6 3.69 -12.43 2.62
N THR A 7 3.26 -11.32 3.22
CA THR A 7 2.54 -10.26 2.51
C THR A 7 3.44 -9.54 1.51
N ILE A 8 4.69 -9.26 1.90
CA ILE A 8 5.66 -8.62 1.01
C ILE A 8 5.90 -9.49 -0.23
N ASN A 9 6.13 -10.79 -0.03
CA ASN A 9 6.35 -11.72 -1.14
C ASN A 9 5.10 -11.88 -2.00
N PHE A 10 3.93 -11.90 -1.38
CA PHE A 10 2.65 -11.97 -2.06
C PHE A 10 2.49 -10.78 -3.03
N ALA A 11 2.82 -9.58 -2.57
CA ALA A 11 2.75 -8.38 -3.39
C ALA A 11 3.79 -8.40 -4.52
N GLN A 12 5.01 -8.79 -4.19
CA GLN A 12 6.13 -8.80 -5.13
C GLN A 12 5.87 -9.72 -6.33
N LYS A 13 5.25 -10.86 -6.09
CA LYS A 13 4.86 -11.80 -7.15
C LYS A 13 3.83 -11.19 -8.11
N ARG A 14 3.14 -10.16 -7.67
CA ARG A 14 2.10 -9.46 -8.45
C ARG A 14 2.58 -8.13 -9.03
N GLY A 15 3.87 -7.85 -8.90
CA GLY A 15 4.45 -6.62 -9.43
C GLY A 15 4.25 -5.40 -8.54
N ILE A 16 3.90 -5.62 -7.27
CA ILE A 16 3.72 -4.55 -6.30
C ILE A 16 4.80 -4.68 -5.22
N PHE A 17 5.54 -3.60 -5.01
CA PHE A 17 6.66 -3.58 -4.07
C PHE A 17 6.27 -2.73 -2.86
N LEU A 18 6.35 -3.31 -1.68
CA LEU A 18 5.98 -2.65 -0.44
C LEU A 18 7.23 -2.16 0.30
N ASP A 19 7.13 -0.96 0.85
CA ASP A 19 8.18 -0.40 1.70
C ASP A 19 7.53 0.35 2.86
N ILE A 20 8.25 0.49 3.96
CA ILE A 20 7.75 1.20 5.13
C ILE A 20 8.56 2.48 5.30
N CYS A 21 7.85 3.61 5.26
CA CYS A 21 8.43 4.92 5.56
C CYS A 21 8.15 5.24 7.03
N GLU A 22 9.19 5.32 7.83
CA GLU A 22 9.04 5.65 9.24
C GLU A 22 8.53 7.08 9.42
N GLY A 23 7.74 7.29 10.46
CA GLY A 23 7.20 8.60 10.79
C GLY A 23 8.30 9.62 11.05
N ASP A 24 8.00 10.89 10.76
CA ASP A 24 8.93 12.00 10.96
C ASP A 24 8.20 13.14 11.69
N GLU A 25 8.81 14.34 11.73
CA GLU A 25 8.25 15.50 12.42
C GLU A 25 6.96 16.01 11.79
N ILE A 26 6.75 15.76 10.49
CA ILE A 26 5.58 16.24 9.76
C ILE A 26 4.45 15.22 9.81
N VAL A 27 4.77 13.95 9.56
CA VAL A 27 3.82 12.84 9.65
C VAL A 27 4.36 11.87 10.68
N GLU A 28 3.79 11.88 11.88
CA GLU A 28 4.27 11.08 12.99
C GLU A 28 4.10 9.57 12.81
N SER A 29 3.08 9.16 12.06
CA SER A 29 2.78 7.76 11.85
C SER A 29 3.64 7.16 10.74
N ASP A 30 3.97 5.88 10.88
CA ASP A 30 4.62 5.14 9.81
C ASP A 30 3.65 5.02 8.64
N ARG A 31 4.20 4.96 7.44
CA ARG A 31 3.41 4.84 6.22
C ARG A 31 3.83 3.61 5.45
N LEU A 32 2.86 2.91 4.88
CA LEU A 32 3.11 1.81 3.96
C LEU A 32 3.07 2.37 2.53
N TRP A 33 4.17 2.22 1.82
CA TRP A 33 4.33 2.68 0.46
C TRP A 33 4.19 1.52 -0.53
N PHE A 34 3.41 1.74 -1.58
CA PHE A 34 3.20 0.77 -2.66
C PHE A 34 3.86 1.31 -3.92
N TYR A 35 4.76 0.52 -4.49
CA TYR A 35 5.42 0.84 -5.76
C TYR A 35 4.93 -0.15 -6.81
N PHE A 36 4.52 0.35 -7.96
CA PHE A 36 4.06 -0.50 -9.06
C PHE A 36 5.17 -0.79 -10.07
N ASP A 37 6.36 -0.30 -9.80
CA ASP A 37 7.55 -0.53 -10.60
C ASP A 37 8.74 -0.68 -9.66
N GLU A 38 9.57 -1.69 -9.88
CA GLU A 38 10.76 -1.96 -9.08
C GLU A 38 11.74 -0.80 -9.07
N ASP A 39 11.80 -0.04 -10.16
CA ASP A 39 12.73 1.09 -10.32
C ASP A 39 12.12 2.44 -9.94
N ALA A 40 10.89 2.46 -9.44
CA ALA A 40 10.22 3.70 -9.09
C ALA A 40 10.96 4.43 -7.95
N CYS A 41 11.11 5.74 -8.10
CA CYS A 41 11.74 6.59 -7.09
C CYS A 41 10.75 7.08 -6.04
N GLU A 42 9.47 7.09 -6.38
CA GLU A 42 8.39 7.57 -5.50
C GLU A 42 7.27 6.56 -5.42
N PRO A 43 6.59 6.47 -4.27
CA PRO A 43 5.48 5.53 -4.13
C PRO A 43 4.28 5.98 -4.98
N ASP A 44 3.62 5.00 -5.57
CA ASP A 44 2.40 5.24 -6.35
C ASP A 44 1.18 5.40 -5.44
N LEU A 45 1.22 4.80 -4.27
CA LEU A 45 0.13 4.80 -3.31
C LEU A 45 0.70 4.69 -1.90
N SER A 46 0.08 5.36 -0.94
CA SER A 46 0.49 5.24 0.46
C SER A 46 -0.69 5.17 1.41
N TYR A 47 -0.50 4.39 2.48
CA TYR A 47 -1.45 4.26 3.58
C TYR A 47 -0.72 4.54 4.90
N ILE A 48 -1.41 5.12 5.86
CA ILE A 48 -0.87 5.31 7.21
C ILE A 48 -1.03 4.00 7.97
N MET A 49 0.05 3.56 8.63
CA MET A 49 0.04 2.35 9.45
C MET A 49 -0.39 2.70 10.86
N ASN A 50 -1.52 2.17 11.30
CA ASN A 50 -2.07 2.44 12.62
C ASN A 50 -1.57 1.42 13.66
N ALA A 51 -1.53 1.84 14.93
CA ALA A 51 -1.03 1.00 16.02
C ALA A 51 -1.82 -0.30 16.23
N ASP A 52 -3.07 -0.32 15.82
CA ASP A 52 -3.94 -1.51 15.96
C ASP A 52 -3.78 -2.53 14.81
N GLY A 53 -2.89 -2.26 13.87
CA GLY A 53 -2.65 -3.14 12.71
C GLY A 53 -3.51 -2.83 11.50
N SER A 54 -4.31 -1.77 11.56
CA SER A 54 -5.06 -1.30 10.41
C SER A 54 -4.28 -0.25 9.64
N PHE A 55 -4.78 0.11 8.44
CA PHE A 55 -4.13 1.09 7.57
C PHE A 55 -5.19 2.09 7.12
N THR A 56 -4.84 3.37 7.11
CA THR A 56 -5.73 4.43 6.67
C THR A 56 -5.19 5.06 5.38
N TYR A 57 -6.05 5.20 4.36
CA TYR A 57 -5.66 5.84 3.09
C TYR A 57 -4.99 7.19 3.35
N TYR A 58 -3.88 7.43 2.67
CA TYR A 58 -3.15 8.70 2.79
C TYR A 58 -3.12 9.44 1.45
N ASP A 59 -2.49 8.86 0.42
CA ASP A 59 -2.33 9.54 -0.86
C ASP A 59 -2.04 8.56 -2.00
N THR A 60 -2.34 9.00 -3.23
CA THR A 60 -1.91 8.30 -4.44
C THR A 60 -1.48 9.33 -5.48
N LEU A 61 -0.44 9.00 -6.26
CA LEU A 61 0.09 9.90 -7.30
C LEU A 61 -0.33 9.48 -8.70
N THR A 62 -0.51 8.20 -8.96
CA THR A 62 -0.59 7.67 -10.32
C THR A 62 -1.86 6.87 -10.63
N LEU A 63 -2.66 6.54 -9.63
CA LEU A 63 -3.86 5.74 -9.87
C LEU A 63 -4.96 6.54 -10.56
N GLU A 64 -5.63 5.90 -11.51
CA GLU A 64 -6.77 6.49 -12.17
C GLU A 64 -7.94 6.65 -11.19
N GLN A 65 -8.82 7.60 -11.47
CA GLN A 65 -9.91 7.96 -10.57
C GLN A 65 -10.83 6.78 -10.25
N ASP A 66 -11.15 5.95 -11.23
CA ASP A 66 -12.02 4.79 -11.03
C ASP A 66 -11.40 3.74 -10.10
N VAL A 67 -10.08 3.52 -10.21
CA VAL A 67 -9.36 2.62 -9.32
C VAL A 67 -9.29 3.21 -7.92
N LYS A 68 -8.98 4.50 -7.82
CA LYS A 68 -8.87 5.23 -6.56
C LYS A 68 -10.19 5.19 -5.78
N GLU A 69 -11.32 5.34 -6.45
CA GLU A 69 -12.64 5.32 -5.83
C GLU A 69 -12.99 3.96 -5.21
N GLU A 70 -12.43 2.88 -5.74
CA GLU A 70 -12.68 1.54 -5.21
C GLU A 70 -11.76 1.14 -4.07
N LEU A 71 -10.71 1.95 -3.80
CA LEU A 71 -9.82 1.67 -2.69
C LEU A 71 -10.53 1.93 -1.35
N PRO A 72 -10.38 1.04 -0.37
CA PRO A 72 -10.97 1.27 0.94
C PRO A 72 -10.27 2.42 1.65
N ALA A 73 -11.02 3.24 2.37
CA ALA A 73 -10.46 4.27 3.23
C ALA A 73 -9.65 3.66 4.38
N THR A 74 -10.04 2.48 4.83
CA THR A 74 -9.35 1.74 5.89
C THR A 74 -9.16 0.28 5.48
N ILE A 75 -7.92 -0.19 5.59
CA ILE A 75 -7.58 -1.61 5.45
C ILE A 75 -7.50 -2.15 6.88
N LYS A 76 -8.31 -3.15 7.20
CA LYS A 76 -8.50 -3.61 8.57
C LYS A 76 -7.32 -4.37 9.18
N ASN A 77 -6.61 -5.14 8.35
CA ASN A 77 -5.50 -5.99 8.79
C ASN A 77 -4.71 -6.47 7.57
N GLU A 78 -3.68 -7.31 7.78
CA GLU A 78 -2.87 -7.82 6.68
C GLU A 78 -3.64 -8.73 5.71
N LYS A 79 -4.62 -9.47 6.21
CA LYS A 79 -5.45 -10.31 5.33
C LYS A 79 -6.23 -9.43 4.36
N HIS A 80 -6.81 -8.36 4.85
CA HIS A 80 -7.51 -7.37 4.02
C HIS A 80 -6.52 -6.68 3.08
N LEU A 81 -5.31 -6.38 3.56
CA LEU A 81 -4.26 -5.79 2.74
C LEU A 81 -3.94 -6.67 1.54
N ARG A 82 -3.85 -7.99 1.71
CA ARG A 82 -3.59 -8.89 0.59
C ARG A 82 -4.72 -8.85 -0.44
N LEU A 83 -5.97 -8.72 0.00
CA LEU A 83 -7.11 -8.55 -0.92
C LEU A 83 -6.99 -7.25 -1.72
N VAL A 84 -6.57 -6.17 -1.07
CA VAL A 84 -6.35 -4.88 -1.75
C VAL A 84 -5.20 -5.01 -2.75
N ILE A 85 -4.13 -5.72 -2.41
CA ILE A 85 -3.01 -5.97 -3.31
C ILE A 85 -3.49 -6.75 -4.55
N GLU A 86 -4.33 -7.75 -4.39
CA GLU A 86 -4.90 -8.49 -5.53
C GLU A 86 -5.72 -7.57 -6.43
N PHE A 87 -6.53 -6.72 -5.85
CA PHE A 87 -7.31 -5.74 -6.61
C PHE A 87 -6.40 -4.80 -7.40
N LEU A 88 -5.38 -4.24 -6.75
CA LEU A 88 -4.42 -3.34 -7.39
C LEU A 88 -3.68 -4.04 -8.53
N ALA A 89 -3.23 -5.26 -8.31
CA ALA A 89 -2.52 -6.03 -9.34
C ALA A 89 -3.41 -6.25 -10.56
N SER A 90 -4.67 -6.56 -10.34
CA SER A 90 -5.64 -6.71 -11.44
C SER A 90 -5.84 -5.40 -12.19
N ALA A 91 -5.87 -4.27 -11.49
CA ALA A 91 -6.08 -2.95 -12.09
C ALA A 91 -4.87 -2.48 -12.90
N ILE A 92 -3.66 -2.71 -12.41
CA ILE A 92 -2.44 -2.22 -13.08
C ILE A 92 -1.93 -3.15 -14.18
N ASN A 93 -2.33 -4.40 -14.19
CA ASN A 93 -1.89 -5.40 -15.17
C ASN A 93 -2.90 -5.65 -16.28
N LYS A 94 -3.79 -4.74 -16.52
CA LYS A 94 -4.76 -4.82 -17.61
C LYS A 94 -4.09 -4.62 -18.96
#